data_e3292f27bea948ffd9ddcee85dc23fbe
#
_entry.id   e3292f27bea948ffd9ddcee85dc23fbe
#
_cell.length_a   1.000
_cell.length_b   1.000
_cell.length_c   1.000
_cell.angle_alpha   90.00
_cell.angle_beta   90.00
_cell.angle_gamma   90.00
#
_symmetry.space_group_name_H-M   'P 1'
#
loop_
_entity.id
_entity.type
_entity.pdbx_description
1 polymer ?
#
loop_
_entity_poly.entity_id
_entity_poly.type
_entity_poly.pdbx_seq_one_letter_code
_entity_poly.pdbx_strand_id
1 'polypeptide(L)'
;RQRQMCIRDRLHVIDVSNPEWQHQAEVVEKLIVELGANEIPRIDVFNKCDRVEAGDLRPHGADICSISARTGEGVDRLLEMIDRRLDKGTRRVTIHLPYDKGSLLDMLYREAKVESVEYSETIDIVAVCPPKVLGQIGDYTPDWTPPKEDWE
;
A
#
# COMPACT_ATOMS: atom_id res chain seq x y z
N ARG A 1 3.20 24.46 11.56
CA ARG A 1 3.96 23.19 11.38
C ARG A 1 3.27 22.42 10.27
N GLN A 2 3.85 22.43 9.06
CA GLN A 2 3.43 21.51 8.00
C GLN A 2 3.68 20.10 8.51
N ARG A 3 2.62 19.28 8.61
CA ARG A 3 2.76 17.84 8.77
C ARG A 3 3.35 17.33 7.46
N GLN A 4 4.61 16.95 7.48
CA GLN A 4 5.25 16.25 6.39
C GLN A 4 4.55 14.89 6.27
N MET A 5 3.63 14.78 5.31
CA MET A 5 3.08 13.49 4.93
C MET A 5 4.23 12.67 4.36
N CYS A 6 4.56 11.55 5.00
CA CYS A 6 5.45 10.56 4.42
C CYS A 6 4.73 9.94 3.23
N ILE A 7 5.02 10.43 2.02
CA ILE A 7 4.53 9.83 0.78
C ILE A 7 5.29 8.51 0.61
N ARG A 8 4.59 7.38 0.81
CA ARG A 8 5.17 6.04 0.67
C ARG A 8 5.11 5.52 -0.75
N ASP A 9 4.06 5.86 -1.48
CA ASP A 9 3.77 5.35 -2.82
C ASP A 9 3.20 6.46 -3.68
N ARG A 10 3.35 6.34 -4.99
CA ARG A 10 2.88 7.33 -5.96
C ARG A 10 2.10 6.68 -7.08
N LEU A 11 1.13 7.41 -7.59
CA LEU A 11 0.49 7.14 -8.87
C LEU A 11 1.00 8.18 -9.88
N HIS A 12 1.61 7.71 -10.95
CA HIS A 12 1.99 8.54 -12.10
C HIS A 12 0.93 8.35 -13.18
N VAL A 13 0.04 9.32 -13.30
CA VAL A 13 -1.08 9.26 -14.24
C VAL A 13 -0.68 9.92 -15.56
N ILE A 14 -0.75 9.15 -16.65
CA ILE A 14 -0.32 9.53 -17.99
C ILE A 14 -1.53 9.53 -18.92
N ASP A 15 -1.72 10.59 -19.68
CA ASP A 15 -2.77 10.69 -20.72
C ASP A 15 -2.28 10.07 -22.02
N VAL A 16 -2.65 8.81 -22.29
CA VAL A 16 -2.22 8.09 -23.49
C VAL A 16 -2.92 8.55 -24.76
N SER A 17 -3.96 9.34 -24.68
CA SER A 17 -4.63 9.93 -25.84
C SER A 17 -3.85 11.09 -26.48
N ASN A 18 -2.85 11.61 -25.76
CA ASN A 18 -1.98 12.65 -26.26
C ASN A 18 -0.84 12.04 -27.07
N PRO A 19 -0.60 12.44 -28.34
CA PRO A 19 0.52 11.91 -29.12
C PRO A 19 1.90 12.10 -28.50
N GLU A 20 2.07 13.11 -27.64
CA GLU A 20 3.33 13.44 -26.96
C GLU A 20 3.45 12.84 -25.56
N TRP A 21 2.59 11.89 -25.20
CA TRP A 21 2.56 11.34 -23.84
C TRP A 21 3.91 10.76 -23.39
N GLN A 22 4.68 10.20 -24.30
CA GLN A 22 6.01 9.65 -24.00
C GLN A 22 6.97 10.75 -23.58
N HIS A 23 6.99 11.85 -24.31
CA HIS A 23 7.83 13.00 -23.97
C HIS A 23 7.42 13.63 -22.63
N GLN A 24 6.11 13.73 -22.37
CA GLN A 24 5.60 14.22 -21.10
C GLN A 24 5.99 13.29 -19.93
N ALA A 25 5.93 11.99 -20.13
CA ALA A 25 6.37 11.00 -19.13
C ALA A 25 7.86 11.11 -18.83
N GLU A 26 8.71 11.33 -19.85
CA GLU A 26 10.15 11.53 -19.67
C GLU A 26 10.47 12.82 -18.87
N VAL A 27 9.73 13.90 -19.12
CA VAL A 27 9.89 15.16 -18.36
C VAL A 27 9.57 14.93 -16.89
N VAL A 28 8.47 14.24 -16.59
CA VAL A 28 8.10 13.90 -15.22
C VAL A 28 9.15 13.00 -14.57
N GLU A 29 9.69 12.02 -15.30
CA GLU A 29 10.77 11.16 -14.80
C GLU A 29 12.00 11.96 -14.37
N LYS A 30 12.43 12.90 -15.20
CA LYS A 30 13.57 13.79 -14.87
C LYS A 30 13.30 14.60 -13.62
N LEU A 31 12.11 15.17 -13.48
CA LEU A 31 11.72 15.91 -12.27
C LEU A 31 11.71 15.02 -11.02
N ILE A 32 11.25 13.78 -11.13
CA ILE A 32 11.26 12.81 -10.02
C ILE A 32 12.70 12.54 -9.55
N VAL A 33 13.62 12.38 -10.48
CA VAL A 33 15.04 12.18 -10.18
C VAL A 33 15.65 13.42 -9.54
N GLU A 34 15.40 14.62 -10.09
CA GLU A 34 15.88 15.88 -9.54
C GLU A 34 15.39 16.14 -8.11
N LEU A 35 14.18 15.72 -7.80
CA LEU A 35 13.60 15.82 -6.45
C LEU A 35 14.09 14.72 -5.49
N GLY A 36 14.98 13.82 -5.94
CA GLY A 36 15.49 12.71 -5.14
C GLY A 36 14.41 11.69 -4.75
N ALA A 37 13.36 11.59 -5.55
CA ALA A 37 12.20 10.77 -5.26
C ALA A 37 12.12 9.49 -6.13
N ASN A 38 13.18 9.15 -6.84
CA ASN A 38 13.28 7.99 -7.73
C ASN A 38 13.14 6.64 -7.00
N GLU A 39 13.54 6.58 -5.72
CA GLU A 39 13.44 5.35 -4.91
C GLU A 39 12.04 5.11 -4.34
N ILE A 40 11.14 6.10 -4.41
CA ILE A 40 9.77 5.93 -3.92
C ILE A 40 9.02 5.03 -4.91
N PRO A 41 8.44 3.91 -4.44
CA PRO A 41 7.64 3.03 -5.28
C PRO A 41 6.51 3.77 -5.99
N ARG A 42 6.26 3.45 -7.26
CA ARG A 42 5.18 4.07 -8.04
C ARG A 42 4.40 3.05 -8.85
N ILE A 43 3.17 3.42 -9.22
CA ILE A 43 2.38 2.74 -10.23
C ILE A 43 2.18 3.72 -11.37
N ASP A 44 2.53 3.30 -12.60
CA ASP A 44 2.27 4.07 -13.80
C ASP A 44 0.86 3.75 -14.30
N VAL A 45 0.02 4.77 -14.35
CA VAL A 45 -1.40 4.65 -14.71
C VAL A 45 -1.65 5.34 -16.04
N PHE A 46 -1.86 4.55 -17.07
CA PHE A 46 -2.16 5.02 -18.42
C PHE A 46 -3.66 5.27 -18.55
N ASN A 47 -4.08 6.53 -18.45
CA ASN A 47 -5.48 6.93 -18.50
C ASN A 47 -5.93 7.26 -19.91
N LYS A 48 -7.25 7.24 -20.12
CA LYS A 48 -7.96 7.48 -21.39
C LYS A 48 -7.70 6.40 -22.44
N CYS A 49 -7.51 5.15 -22.00
CA CYS A 49 -7.33 4.01 -22.90
C CYS A 49 -8.54 3.77 -23.82
N ASP A 50 -9.72 4.34 -23.50
CA ASP A 50 -10.91 4.33 -24.36
C ASP A 50 -10.76 5.15 -25.66
N ARG A 51 -9.73 5.99 -25.75
CA ARG A 51 -9.43 6.81 -26.92
C ARG A 51 -8.31 6.27 -27.79
N VAL A 52 -7.68 5.17 -27.39
CA VAL A 52 -6.57 4.52 -28.10
C VAL A 52 -7.04 3.18 -28.60
N GLU A 53 -6.78 2.85 -29.87
CA GLU A 53 -7.17 1.56 -30.46
C GLU A 53 -6.47 0.40 -29.73
N ALA A 54 -7.19 -0.72 -29.58
CA ALA A 54 -6.81 -1.85 -28.74
C ALA A 54 -5.53 -2.60 -29.17
N GLY A 55 -4.91 -2.22 -30.30
CA GLY A 55 -3.69 -2.86 -30.85
C GLY A 55 -2.39 -2.16 -30.49
N ASP A 56 -2.42 -0.89 -30.21
CA ASP A 56 -1.20 -0.09 -30.41
C ASP A 56 -0.46 0.38 -29.17
N LEU A 57 -0.81 0.24 -27.98
CA LEU A 57 0.00 0.74 -26.85
C LEU A 57 -0.74 0.64 -25.51
N ARG A 58 -1.06 -0.58 -25.09
CA ARG A 58 -1.38 -0.79 -23.69
C ARG A 58 -0.14 -1.31 -22.97
N PRO A 59 0.66 -0.45 -22.35
CA PRO A 59 1.80 -0.89 -21.58
C PRO A 59 1.37 -1.89 -20.51
N HIS A 60 2.14 -2.99 -20.39
CA HIS A 60 1.86 -4.05 -19.42
C HIS A 60 3.06 -4.21 -18.49
N GLY A 61 2.80 -4.42 -17.23
CA GLY A 61 3.84 -4.65 -16.23
C GLY A 61 3.26 -4.85 -14.83
N ALA A 62 4.11 -5.26 -13.91
CA ALA A 62 3.73 -5.46 -12.52
C ALA A 62 3.24 -4.16 -11.84
N ASP A 63 3.81 -3.04 -12.26
CA ASP A 63 3.56 -1.71 -11.71
C ASP A 63 2.91 -0.76 -12.75
N ILE A 64 2.26 -1.34 -13.77
CA ILE A 64 1.63 -0.60 -14.86
C ILE A 64 0.16 -1.00 -14.97
N CYS A 65 -0.71 0.00 -15.04
CA CYS A 65 -2.16 -0.19 -15.21
C CYS A 65 -2.71 0.74 -16.28
N SER A 66 -3.47 0.19 -17.25
CA SER A 66 -4.20 0.97 -18.24
C SER A 66 -5.65 1.10 -17.79
N ILE A 67 -6.16 2.33 -17.75
CA ILE A 67 -7.51 2.64 -17.31
C ILE A 67 -8.21 3.62 -18.25
N SER A 68 -9.53 3.66 -18.14
CA SER A 68 -10.32 4.83 -18.54
C SER A 68 -11.14 5.30 -17.34
N ALA A 69 -10.75 6.42 -16.77
CA ALA A 69 -11.50 7.02 -15.66
C ALA A 69 -12.93 7.42 -16.07
N ARG A 70 -13.15 7.65 -17.38
CA ARG A 70 -14.47 8.01 -17.90
C ARG A 70 -15.42 6.81 -17.95
N THR A 71 -14.94 5.65 -18.39
CA THR A 71 -15.77 4.45 -18.57
C THR A 71 -15.73 3.51 -17.37
N GLY A 72 -14.75 3.65 -16.49
CA GLY A 72 -14.47 2.73 -15.38
C GLY A 72 -13.60 1.53 -15.78
N GLU A 73 -13.24 1.38 -17.06
CA GLU A 73 -12.39 0.28 -17.52
C GLU A 73 -11.04 0.27 -16.79
N GLY A 74 -10.64 -0.86 -16.25
CA GLY A 74 -9.35 -1.06 -15.58
C GLY A 74 -9.22 -0.45 -14.18
N VAL A 75 -10.23 0.29 -13.69
CA VAL A 75 -10.18 0.93 -12.36
C VAL A 75 -10.13 -0.10 -11.24
N ASP A 76 -10.89 -1.20 -11.35
CA ASP A 76 -10.87 -2.26 -10.34
C ASP A 76 -9.48 -2.87 -10.19
N ARG A 77 -8.80 -3.11 -11.32
CA ARG A 77 -7.41 -3.60 -11.32
C ARG A 77 -6.44 -2.60 -10.67
N LEU A 78 -6.62 -1.30 -10.92
CA LEU A 78 -5.83 -0.27 -10.27
C LEU A 78 -6.01 -0.29 -8.76
N LEU A 79 -7.26 -0.41 -8.29
CA LEU A 79 -7.56 -0.50 -6.85
C LEU A 79 -6.92 -1.74 -6.22
N GLU A 80 -7.00 -2.90 -6.87
CA GLU A 80 -6.30 -4.10 -6.40
C GLU A 80 -4.78 -3.92 -6.31
N MET A 81 -4.17 -3.22 -7.27
CA MET A 81 -2.74 -2.92 -7.25
C MET A 81 -2.38 -1.98 -6.10
N ILE A 82 -3.21 -0.98 -5.82
CA ILE A 82 -3.05 -0.07 -4.69
C ILE A 82 -3.17 -0.86 -3.37
N ASP A 83 -4.21 -1.66 -3.22
CA ASP A 83 -4.45 -2.47 -2.03
C ASP A 83 -3.27 -3.41 -1.74
N ARG A 84 -2.78 -4.12 -2.74
CA ARG A 84 -1.59 -4.99 -2.60
C ARG A 84 -0.34 -4.22 -2.15
N ARG A 85 -0.22 -2.95 -2.51
CA ARG A 85 0.92 -2.11 -2.08
C ARG A 85 0.73 -1.57 -0.68
N LEU A 86 -0.49 -1.15 -0.35
CA LEU A 86 -0.83 -0.65 0.98
C LEU A 86 -0.76 -1.78 2.03
N ASP A 87 -1.17 -2.99 1.63
CA ASP A 87 -1.15 -4.19 2.49
C ASP A 87 0.25 -4.80 2.70
N LYS A 88 1.31 -4.19 2.19
CA LYS A 88 2.68 -4.69 2.41
C LYS A 88 3.00 -4.73 3.90
N GLY A 89 2.84 -5.93 4.47
CA GLY A 89 3.16 -6.22 5.86
C GLY A 89 1.98 -6.18 6.83
N THR A 90 0.79 -5.74 6.41
CA THR A 90 -0.42 -5.89 7.22
C THR A 90 -0.79 -7.36 7.32
N ARG A 91 -0.97 -7.86 8.54
CA ARG A 91 -1.31 -9.26 8.81
C ARG A 91 -2.50 -9.36 9.75
N ARG A 92 -3.35 -10.35 9.49
CA ARG A 92 -4.36 -10.79 10.44
C ARG A 92 -3.69 -11.74 11.41
N VAL A 93 -3.72 -11.40 12.69
CA VAL A 93 -3.03 -12.14 13.76
C VAL A 93 -3.94 -12.34 14.95
N THR A 94 -3.68 -13.41 15.70
CA THR A 94 -4.27 -13.66 17.01
C THR A 94 -3.27 -13.24 18.07
N ILE A 95 -3.70 -12.40 19.02
CA ILE A 95 -2.87 -11.77 20.03
C ILE A 95 -3.38 -12.22 21.38
N HIS A 96 -2.48 -12.71 22.24
CA HIS A 96 -2.79 -13.12 23.61
C HIS A 96 -2.15 -12.12 24.58
N LEU A 97 -2.94 -11.12 25.03
CA LEU A 97 -2.46 -10.10 25.94
C LEU A 97 -2.75 -10.47 27.41
N PRO A 98 -1.76 -10.40 28.31
CA PRO A 98 -2.00 -10.42 29.74
C PRO A 98 -2.83 -9.20 30.18
N TYR A 99 -3.61 -9.35 31.24
CA TYR A 99 -4.49 -8.26 31.74
C TYR A 99 -3.74 -7.01 32.22
N ASP A 100 -2.46 -7.12 32.56
CA ASP A 100 -1.60 -6.01 32.97
C ASP A 100 -1.13 -5.14 31.80
N LYS A 101 -1.38 -5.54 30.55
CA LYS A 101 -0.99 -4.85 29.31
C LYS A 101 -2.13 -4.10 28.64
N GLY A 102 -3.05 -3.55 29.39
CA GLY A 102 -4.19 -2.79 28.86
C GLY A 102 -3.84 -1.62 27.91
N SER A 103 -2.66 -1.03 28.11
CA SER A 103 -2.16 0.04 27.20
C SER A 103 -1.92 -0.44 25.76
N LEU A 104 -1.56 -1.72 25.58
CA LEU A 104 -1.42 -2.31 24.26
C LEU A 104 -2.78 -2.56 23.60
N LEU A 105 -3.80 -2.88 24.38
CA LEU A 105 -5.16 -3.03 23.89
C LEU A 105 -5.68 -1.68 23.36
N ASP A 106 -5.47 -0.58 24.08
CA ASP A 106 -5.84 0.77 23.64
C ASP A 106 -5.10 1.17 22.36
N MET A 107 -3.83 0.78 22.23
CA MET A 107 -3.06 1.00 21.00
C MET A 107 -3.64 0.21 19.83
N LEU A 108 -4.02 -1.05 20.02
CA LEU A 108 -4.63 -1.88 18.99
C LEU A 108 -5.93 -1.28 18.47
N TYR A 109 -6.78 -0.74 19.35
CA TYR A 109 -8.00 -0.06 18.93
C TYR A 109 -7.75 1.22 18.13
N ARG A 110 -6.62 1.90 18.33
CA ARG A 110 -6.27 3.13 17.61
C ARG A 110 -5.52 2.89 16.30
N GLU A 111 -4.64 1.90 16.26
CA GLU A 111 -3.67 1.73 15.15
C GLU A 111 -3.90 0.45 14.33
N ALA A 112 -4.77 -0.46 14.78
CA ALA A 112 -5.10 -1.69 14.09
C ALA A 112 -6.62 -1.84 13.90
N LYS A 113 -7.03 -2.77 13.03
CA LYS A 113 -8.44 -3.12 12.87
C LYS A 113 -8.75 -4.35 13.73
N VAL A 114 -9.31 -4.11 14.89
CA VAL A 114 -9.75 -5.18 15.80
C VAL A 114 -11.04 -5.81 15.27
N GLU A 115 -11.04 -7.13 15.07
CA GLU A 115 -12.19 -7.89 14.59
C GLU A 115 -12.98 -8.56 15.72
N SER A 116 -12.28 -9.13 16.70
CA SER A 116 -12.90 -9.74 17.87
C SER A 116 -11.99 -9.63 19.09
N VAL A 117 -12.61 -9.61 20.27
CA VAL A 117 -11.93 -9.65 21.58
C VAL A 117 -12.67 -10.64 22.45
N GLU A 118 -11.97 -11.60 22.99
CA GLU A 118 -12.47 -12.57 23.97
C GLU A 118 -11.66 -12.47 25.26
N TYR A 119 -12.34 -12.54 26.38
CA TYR A 119 -11.73 -12.48 27.72
C TYR A 119 -11.75 -13.87 28.35
N SER A 120 -10.56 -14.48 28.46
CA SER A 120 -10.38 -15.78 29.09
C SER A 120 -9.29 -15.69 30.18
N GLU A 121 -8.33 -16.58 30.23
CA GLU A 121 -7.14 -16.43 31.07
C GLU A 121 -6.23 -15.29 30.59
N THR A 122 -6.34 -14.93 29.32
CA THR A 122 -5.74 -13.79 28.65
C THR A 122 -6.80 -13.01 27.88
N ILE A 123 -6.46 -11.82 27.40
CA ILE A 123 -7.29 -11.08 26.45
C ILE A 123 -6.91 -11.55 25.05
N ASP A 124 -7.77 -12.36 24.44
CA ASP A 124 -7.54 -12.93 23.12
C ASP A 124 -8.14 -12.03 22.05
N ILE A 125 -7.32 -11.48 21.17
CA ILE A 125 -7.69 -10.45 20.20
C ILE A 125 -7.36 -10.97 18.80
N VAL A 126 -8.32 -10.93 17.91
CA VAL A 126 -8.11 -11.09 16.47
C VAL A 126 -8.12 -9.72 15.84
N ALA A 127 -7.01 -9.33 15.24
CA ALA A 127 -6.86 -8.03 14.63
C ALA A 127 -6.02 -8.07 13.34
N VAL A 128 -6.30 -7.13 12.43
CA VAL A 128 -5.49 -6.86 11.25
C VAL A 128 -4.54 -5.72 11.60
N CYS A 129 -3.25 -6.05 11.71
CA CYS A 129 -2.23 -5.17 12.24
C CYS A 129 -1.22 -4.74 11.15
N PRO A 130 -0.89 -3.44 11.03
CA PRO A 130 0.21 -2.97 10.22
C PRO A 130 1.58 -3.36 10.83
N PRO A 131 2.67 -3.36 10.04
CA PRO A 131 4.00 -3.80 10.49
C PRO A 131 4.49 -3.11 11.76
N LYS A 132 4.20 -1.81 11.90
CA LYS A 132 4.58 -1.03 13.09
C LYS A 132 3.95 -1.59 14.36
N VAL A 133 2.68 -1.97 14.29
CA VAL A 133 1.95 -2.55 15.42
C VAL A 133 2.43 -3.96 15.68
N LEU A 134 2.65 -4.77 14.63
CA LEU A 134 3.19 -6.13 14.74
C LEU A 134 4.53 -6.16 15.47
N GLY A 135 5.43 -5.20 15.21
CA GLY A 135 6.69 -5.06 15.91
C GLY A 135 6.55 -4.79 17.42
N GLN A 136 5.46 -4.16 17.84
CA GLN A 136 5.21 -3.85 19.26
C GLN A 136 4.50 -4.98 20.02
N ILE A 137 3.76 -5.84 19.31
CA ILE A 137 2.97 -6.92 19.89
C ILE A 137 3.52 -8.31 19.58
N GLY A 138 4.70 -8.40 18.94
CA GLY A 138 5.30 -9.66 18.49
C GLY A 138 5.43 -10.71 19.59
N ASP A 139 5.78 -10.29 20.81
CA ASP A 139 5.91 -11.18 21.98
C ASP A 139 4.58 -11.83 22.40
N TYR A 140 3.46 -11.26 21.99
CA TYR A 140 2.11 -11.73 22.33
C TYR A 140 1.38 -12.36 21.14
N THR A 141 2.09 -12.58 20.03
CA THR A 141 1.53 -13.06 18.76
C THR A 141 2.28 -14.33 18.34
N PRO A 142 1.83 -15.53 18.76
CA PRO A 142 2.55 -16.77 18.49
C PRO A 142 2.62 -17.13 17.00
N ASP A 143 1.69 -16.65 16.22
CA ASP A 143 1.60 -16.91 14.77
C ASP A 143 2.45 -15.96 13.91
N TRP A 144 3.15 -15.00 14.53
CA TRP A 144 3.95 -14.02 13.83
C TRP A 144 5.40 -14.02 14.29
N THR A 145 6.32 -14.14 13.32
CA THR A 145 7.75 -13.95 13.55
C THR A 145 8.20 -12.70 12.79
N PRO A 146 9.01 -11.81 13.39
CA PRO A 146 9.56 -10.66 12.68
C PRO A 146 10.35 -11.15 11.45
N PRO A 147 10.24 -10.46 10.31
CA PRO A 147 11.09 -10.73 9.16
C PRO A 147 12.56 -10.61 9.62
N LYS A 148 13.37 -11.61 9.28
CA LYS A 148 14.82 -11.52 9.50
C LYS A 148 15.32 -10.36 8.68
N GLU A 149 15.98 -9.43 9.33
CA GLU A 149 16.68 -8.35 8.63
C GLU A 149 17.88 -8.96 7.91
N ASP A 150 17.82 -9.04 6.57
CA ASP A 150 18.87 -9.59 5.71
C ASP A 150 20.04 -8.61 5.59
N TRP A 151 20.71 -8.30 6.72
CA TRP A 151 21.92 -7.48 6.69
C TRP A 151 22.92 -7.88 7.80
N GLU A 152 23.15 -9.17 7.87
CA GLU A 152 24.39 -9.73 8.41
C GLU A 152 25.24 -10.34 7.30
#